data_8262ff198724b8dd3b7cfb1c848b0dcb
#
_entry.id   8262ff198724b8dd3b7cfb1c848b0dcb
#
_cell.length_a   1.000
_cell.length_b   1.000
_cell.length_c   1.000
_cell.angle_alpha   90.00
_cell.angle_beta   90.00
_cell.angle_gamma   90.00
#
_symmetry.space_group_name_H-M   'P 1'
#
loop_
_entity.id
_entity.type
_entity.pdbx_description
1 polymer ?
#
loop_
_entity_poly.entity_id
_entity_poly.type
_entity_poly.pdbx_seq_one_letter_code
_entity_poly.pdbx_strand_id
1 'polypeptide(L)'
;MAEDLLDHNLGIREMVLRLLVWLSCAVICAYAQNVDSVCKLAGLSNDEWKAVEAGKVVAKVLETNYKREVAVAGVARVQVSRACFLDQFRDIENFKKSPAVRQIGKFNTPISSDDLSALTLDSQDVDALRQCKIGSCGMKIPITVIQRLARPPQVPEQSFVTRANSVLRDELLNYIHSYLSLGDQDLITYHDKDKPVFLCEQFHSMLTGWSNLHELAPEFCDVLTRGPQQPLPFLEEFLYWSKESFGLKPVISVTHVTIFRLPGQTWIASKQIYASHYFDASLAITLVANDPADPSGNSIYLAYVNRSRIDLLGGAFAGFVRHMVRGRLEDGMRKNLQQTVTRLESACGPALNVSERR
;
A
#
# COMPACT_ATOMS: atom_id res chain seq x y z
N MET A 1 12.89 56.16 -34.95
CA MET A 1 12.56 56.15 -33.49
C MET A 1 11.14 55.70 -33.19
N ALA A 2 10.11 56.03 -33.98
CA ALA A 2 8.75 55.50 -33.78
C ALA A 2 8.56 54.10 -34.40
N GLU A 3 9.22 53.78 -35.50
CA GLU A 3 9.19 52.44 -36.14
C GLU A 3 9.91 51.38 -35.32
N ASP A 4 11.05 51.72 -34.68
CA ASP A 4 11.77 50.77 -33.81
C ASP A 4 11.00 50.40 -32.55
N LEU A 5 10.15 51.27 -32.03
CA LEU A 5 9.28 51.00 -30.88
C LEU A 5 8.07 50.09 -31.23
N LEU A 6 7.60 50.15 -32.47
CA LEU A 6 6.53 49.28 -32.97
C LEU A 6 7.04 47.87 -33.22
N ASP A 7 8.19 47.69 -33.81
CA ASP A 7 8.81 46.37 -34.04
C ASP A 7 9.19 45.67 -32.73
N HIS A 8 9.68 46.42 -31.73
CA HIS A 8 10.00 45.87 -30.41
C HIS A 8 8.76 45.39 -29.69
N ASN A 9 7.60 46.10 -29.80
CA ASN A 9 6.35 45.71 -29.22
C ASN A 9 5.71 44.47 -29.92
N LEU A 10 5.88 44.32 -31.25
CA LEU A 10 5.45 43.12 -31.99
C LEU A 10 6.25 41.88 -31.55
N GLY A 11 7.57 42.00 -31.42
CA GLY A 11 8.45 40.91 -30.96
C GLY A 11 8.10 40.42 -29.55
N ILE A 12 7.81 41.34 -28.62
CA ILE A 12 7.38 40.98 -27.24
C ILE A 12 6.02 40.30 -27.25
N ARG A 13 5.07 40.76 -28.06
CA ARG A 13 3.75 40.13 -28.19
C ARG A 13 3.82 38.71 -28.75
N GLU A 14 4.63 38.48 -29.79
CA GLU A 14 4.85 37.14 -30.33
C GLU A 14 5.54 36.21 -29.32
N MET A 15 6.53 36.71 -28.60
CA MET A 15 7.24 35.95 -27.58
C MET A 15 6.29 35.56 -26.41
N VAL A 16 5.44 36.48 -25.96
CA VAL A 16 4.44 36.24 -24.93
C VAL A 16 3.37 35.25 -25.42
N LEU A 17 2.92 35.37 -26.68
CA LEU A 17 1.96 34.44 -27.28
C LEU A 17 2.55 33.00 -27.39
N ARG A 18 3.81 32.89 -27.82
CA ARG A 18 4.51 31.61 -27.89
C ARG A 18 4.70 30.99 -26.49
N LEU A 19 5.05 31.77 -25.47
CA LEU A 19 5.15 31.35 -24.07
C LEU A 19 3.78 30.85 -23.53
N LEU A 20 2.69 31.54 -23.82
CA LEU A 20 1.33 31.15 -23.42
C LEU A 20 0.90 29.88 -24.11
N VAL A 21 1.23 29.67 -25.41
CA VAL A 21 0.96 28.43 -26.13
C VAL A 21 1.80 27.27 -25.57
N TRP A 22 3.05 27.47 -25.25
CA TRP A 22 3.91 26.46 -24.61
C TRP A 22 3.42 26.08 -23.22
N LEU A 23 3.02 27.05 -22.40
CA LEU A 23 2.43 26.83 -21.07
C LEU A 23 1.12 26.07 -21.17
N SER A 24 0.25 26.41 -22.12
CA SER A 24 -1.02 25.69 -22.31
C SER A 24 -0.83 24.26 -22.81
N CYS A 25 0.12 24.02 -23.73
CA CYS A 25 0.47 22.67 -24.17
C CYS A 25 1.08 21.84 -23.04
N ALA A 26 1.94 22.41 -22.21
CA ALA A 26 2.53 21.70 -21.06
C ALA A 26 1.47 21.30 -20.01
N VAL A 27 0.51 22.17 -19.75
CA VAL A 27 -0.62 21.89 -18.86
C VAL A 27 -1.52 20.79 -19.43
N ILE A 28 -1.83 20.80 -20.73
CA ILE A 28 -2.66 19.79 -21.38
C ILE A 28 -1.94 18.43 -21.40
N CYS A 29 -0.61 18.40 -21.63
CA CYS A 29 0.15 17.15 -21.56
C CYS A 29 0.18 16.57 -20.14
N ALA A 30 0.39 17.38 -19.12
CA ALA A 30 0.35 16.95 -17.72
C ALA A 30 -1.07 16.47 -17.31
N TYR A 31 -2.11 17.10 -17.86
CA TYR A 31 -3.50 16.71 -17.71
C TYR A 31 -3.75 15.30 -18.22
N ALA A 32 -3.41 15.04 -19.48
CA ALA A 32 -3.63 13.73 -20.10
C ALA A 32 -2.85 12.63 -19.38
N GLN A 33 -1.65 12.92 -18.89
CA GLN A 33 -0.79 11.95 -18.20
C GLN A 33 -1.35 11.51 -16.84
N ASN A 34 -1.95 12.41 -16.05
CA ASN A 34 -2.51 12.05 -14.73
C ASN A 34 -3.70 11.10 -14.84
N VAL A 35 -4.64 11.41 -15.73
CA VAL A 35 -5.83 10.57 -15.98
C VAL A 35 -5.45 9.24 -16.59
N ASP A 36 -4.57 9.23 -17.59
CA ASP A 36 -4.08 8.03 -18.26
C ASP A 36 -3.40 7.08 -17.27
N SER A 37 -2.58 7.62 -16.36
CA SER A 37 -1.91 6.82 -15.32
C SER A 37 -2.92 6.14 -14.38
N VAL A 38 -3.97 6.84 -13.94
CA VAL A 38 -5.04 6.28 -13.10
C VAL A 38 -5.79 5.17 -13.84
N CYS A 39 -6.22 5.44 -15.07
CA CYS A 39 -6.95 4.47 -15.89
C CYS A 39 -6.14 3.22 -16.17
N LYS A 40 -4.88 3.36 -16.59
CA LYS A 40 -3.99 2.24 -16.91
C LYS A 40 -3.61 1.43 -15.67
N LEU A 41 -3.29 2.09 -14.54
CA LEU A 41 -2.94 1.40 -13.30
C LEU A 41 -4.08 0.49 -12.83
N ALA A 42 -5.31 1.00 -12.83
CA ALA A 42 -6.50 0.29 -12.35
C ALA A 42 -7.21 -0.53 -13.45
N GLY A 43 -6.75 -0.47 -14.70
CA GLY A 43 -7.36 -1.18 -15.84
C GLY A 43 -8.80 -0.75 -16.10
N LEU A 44 -9.10 0.56 -16.01
CA LEU A 44 -10.45 1.08 -16.21
C LEU A 44 -10.85 1.13 -17.68
N SER A 45 -12.10 0.78 -17.99
CA SER A 45 -12.75 1.09 -19.25
C SER A 45 -13.21 2.55 -19.29
N ASN A 46 -13.56 3.06 -20.49
CA ASN A 46 -14.08 4.40 -20.64
C ASN A 46 -15.37 4.66 -19.83
N ASP A 47 -16.25 3.66 -19.72
CA ASP A 47 -17.51 3.82 -18.98
C ASP A 47 -17.27 3.78 -17.46
N GLU A 48 -16.32 2.98 -17.00
CA GLU A 48 -15.86 2.98 -15.59
C GLU A 48 -15.20 4.33 -15.24
N TRP A 49 -14.40 4.88 -16.16
CA TRP A 49 -13.82 6.22 -15.96
C TRP A 49 -14.89 7.31 -15.86
N LYS A 50 -15.87 7.35 -16.77
CA LYS A 50 -17.00 8.29 -16.67
C LYS A 50 -17.76 8.16 -15.34
N ALA A 51 -17.88 6.94 -14.80
CA ALA A 51 -18.49 6.74 -13.49
C ALA A 51 -17.65 7.37 -12.36
N VAL A 52 -16.31 7.28 -12.44
CA VAL A 52 -15.40 7.95 -11.48
C VAL A 52 -15.50 9.46 -11.58
N GLU A 53 -15.52 10.02 -12.80
CA GLU A 53 -15.73 11.47 -13.03
C GLU A 53 -17.06 11.96 -12.46
N ALA A 54 -18.11 11.12 -12.53
CA ALA A 54 -19.41 11.37 -11.93
C ALA A 54 -19.44 11.16 -10.40
N GLY A 55 -18.30 10.98 -9.73
CA GLY A 55 -18.17 10.84 -8.28
C GLY A 55 -18.48 9.44 -7.74
N LYS A 56 -18.60 8.42 -8.61
CA LYS A 56 -18.81 7.04 -8.14
C LYS A 56 -17.49 6.37 -7.81
N VAL A 57 -17.47 5.56 -6.76
CA VAL A 57 -16.37 4.66 -6.48
C VAL A 57 -16.48 3.44 -7.39
N VAL A 58 -15.43 3.19 -8.17
CA VAL A 58 -15.31 2.01 -9.04
C VAL A 58 -14.33 1.04 -8.37
N ALA A 59 -14.72 -0.23 -8.30
CA ALA A 59 -13.87 -1.31 -7.82
C ALA A 59 -14.02 -2.52 -8.75
N LYS A 60 -12.93 -3.22 -9.01
CA LYS A 60 -12.92 -4.41 -9.87
C LYS A 60 -11.78 -5.36 -9.52
N VAL A 61 -11.98 -6.63 -9.79
CA VAL A 61 -10.92 -7.64 -9.74
C VAL A 61 -10.18 -7.65 -11.07
N LEU A 62 -8.86 -7.57 -11.01
CA LEU A 62 -7.99 -7.61 -12.17
C LEU A 62 -7.57 -9.05 -12.50
N GLU A 63 -7.32 -9.33 -13.78
CA GLU A 63 -6.75 -10.61 -14.19
C GLU A 63 -5.27 -10.69 -13.78
N THR A 64 -4.83 -11.89 -13.41
CA THR A 64 -3.46 -12.18 -13.02
C THR A 64 -2.97 -13.45 -13.72
N ASN A 65 -1.70 -13.46 -14.10
CA ASN A 65 -1.07 -14.60 -14.75
C ASN A 65 -0.63 -15.71 -13.76
N TYR A 66 -0.63 -15.40 -12.46
CA TYR A 66 -0.20 -16.33 -11.43
C TYR A 66 -1.40 -16.94 -10.71
N LYS A 67 -1.52 -18.28 -10.73
CA LYS A 67 -2.70 -19.01 -10.22
C LYS A 67 -3.05 -18.74 -8.76
N ARG A 68 -2.06 -18.41 -7.89
CA ARG A 68 -2.26 -18.11 -6.47
C ARG A 68 -2.30 -16.62 -6.17
N GLU A 69 -2.37 -15.78 -7.19
CA GLU A 69 -2.45 -14.33 -7.06
C GLU A 69 -3.88 -13.85 -7.28
N VAL A 70 -4.30 -12.90 -6.47
CA VAL A 70 -5.50 -12.08 -6.67
C VAL A 70 -5.07 -10.64 -6.76
N ALA A 71 -5.73 -9.89 -7.66
CA ALA A 71 -5.52 -8.47 -7.80
C ALA A 71 -6.87 -7.75 -7.77
N VAL A 72 -6.95 -6.67 -7.01
CA VAL A 72 -8.15 -5.84 -6.91
C VAL A 72 -7.76 -4.38 -7.05
N ALA A 73 -8.53 -3.64 -7.85
CA ALA A 73 -8.38 -2.20 -8.03
C ALA A 73 -9.60 -1.47 -7.48
N GLY A 74 -9.36 -0.26 -6.98
CA GLY A 74 -10.40 0.68 -6.60
C GLY A 74 -10.00 2.10 -7.01
N VAL A 75 -10.93 2.87 -7.58
CA VAL A 75 -10.70 4.25 -8.00
C VAL A 75 -11.82 5.14 -7.53
N ALA A 76 -11.46 6.33 -7.04
CA ALA A 76 -12.40 7.36 -6.63
C ALA A 76 -11.85 8.76 -6.97
N ARG A 77 -12.74 9.69 -7.24
CA ARG A 77 -12.50 11.13 -7.17
C ARG A 77 -12.77 11.60 -5.76
N VAL A 78 -11.87 12.37 -5.15
CA VAL A 78 -11.95 12.77 -3.74
C VAL A 78 -11.76 14.28 -3.64
N GLN A 79 -12.66 14.96 -2.93
CA GLN A 79 -12.67 16.43 -2.78
C GLN A 79 -11.74 16.87 -1.64
N VAL A 80 -10.43 16.60 -1.80
CA VAL A 80 -9.38 17.00 -0.87
C VAL A 80 -8.09 17.31 -1.62
N SER A 81 -7.22 18.12 -1.03
CA SER A 81 -5.90 18.33 -1.60
C SER A 81 -5.00 17.10 -1.41
N ARG A 82 -4.06 16.91 -2.34
CA ARG A 82 -3.04 15.85 -2.23
C ARG A 82 -2.20 15.97 -0.96
N ALA A 83 -1.92 17.19 -0.51
CA ALA A 83 -1.19 17.43 0.74
C ALA A 83 -1.98 16.88 1.94
N CYS A 84 -3.27 17.23 2.06
CA CYS A 84 -4.09 16.72 3.15
C CYS A 84 -4.24 15.20 3.11
N PHE A 85 -4.43 14.59 1.93
CA PHE A 85 -4.41 13.14 1.81
C PHE A 85 -3.12 12.53 2.40
N LEU A 86 -1.96 13.08 2.04
CA LEU A 86 -0.67 12.56 2.52
C LEU A 86 -0.51 12.73 4.03
N ASP A 87 -0.97 13.85 4.60
CA ASP A 87 -0.92 14.08 6.04
C ASP A 87 -1.80 13.08 6.80
N GLN A 88 -3.02 12.81 6.29
CA GLN A 88 -3.88 11.77 6.84
C GLN A 88 -3.27 10.37 6.69
N PHE A 89 -2.64 10.07 5.55
CA PHE A 89 -2.02 8.77 5.30
C PHE A 89 -0.79 8.51 6.16
N ARG A 90 0.00 9.54 6.50
CA ARG A 90 1.14 9.44 7.42
C ARG A 90 0.74 9.04 8.84
N ASP A 91 -0.47 9.44 9.26
CA ASP A 91 -1.11 8.97 10.49
C ASP A 91 -1.79 7.62 10.23
N ILE A 92 -0.96 6.63 9.92
CA ILE A 92 -1.40 5.32 9.43
C ILE A 92 -2.29 4.59 10.43
N GLU A 93 -2.10 4.81 11.72
CA GLU A 93 -2.88 4.20 12.78
C GLU A 93 -4.33 4.68 12.74
N ASN A 94 -4.56 5.98 12.59
CA ASN A 94 -5.88 6.54 12.43
C ASN A 94 -6.43 6.29 11.01
N PHE A 95 -5.58 6.38 9.98
CA PHE A 95 -5.97 6.15 8.59
C PHE A 95 -6.53 4.73 8.37
N LYS A 96 -5.93 3.71 8.97
CA LYS A 96 -6.38 2.32 8.86
C LYS A 96 -7.45 1.91 9.87
N LYS A 97 -7.80 2.78 10.81
CA LYS A 97 -8.76 2.46 11.88
C LYS A 97 -10.08 1.96 11.31
N SER A 98 -10.42 0.72 11.62
CA SER A 98 -11.65 0.05 11.19
C SER A 98 -11.93 -1.16 12.10
N PRO A 99 -13.15 -1.73 12.09
CA PRO A 99 -13.46 -2.93 12.87
C PRO A 99 -12.61 -4.15 12.52
N ALA A 100 -11.99 -4.17 11.33
CA ALA A 100 -11.10 -5.25 10.90
C ALA A 100 -9.71 -5.14 11.54
N VAL A 101 -9.26 -3.94 11.90
CA VAL A 101 -7.95 -3.68 12.50
C VAL A 101 -8.07 -3.82 14.02
N ARG A 102 -7.54 -4.90 14.56
CA ARG A 102 -7.57 -5.21 16.00
C ARG A 102 -6.47 -4.50 16.78
N GLN A 103 -5.29 -4.44 16.20
CA GLN A 103 -4.10 -3.79 16.75
C GLN A 103 -3.32 -3.17 15.61
N ILE A 104 -2.69 -2.03 15.86
CA ILE A 104 -1.82 -1.35 14.89
C ILE A 104 -0.81 -0.50 15.65
N GLY A 105 0.39 -0.37 15.11
CA GLY A 105 1.42 0.54 15.62
C GLY A 105 2.37 0.94 14.51
N LYS A 106 2.73 2.22 14.46
CA LYS A 106 3.76 2.75 13.58
C LYS A 106 5.13 2.63 14.27
N PHE A 107 6.15 2.22 13.55
CA PHE A 107 7.51 2.20 14.08
C PHE A 107 8.08 3.61 14.17
N ASN A 108 8.75 3.89 15.28
CA ASN A 108 9.49 5.13 15.50
C ASN A 108 10.84 5.13 14.75
N THR A 109 11.48 6.27 14.73
CA THR A 109 12.86 6.41 14.24
C THR A 109 13.71 7.04 15.37
N PRO A 110 14.65 6.31 15.96
CA PRO A 110 15.04 4.91 15.69
C PRO A 110 13.98 3.90 16.16
N ILE A 111 13.95 2.72 15.52
CA ILE A 111 13.07 1.60 15.89
C ILE A 111 13.53 0.98 17.20
N SER A 112 12.58 0.62 18.06
CA SER A 112 12.84 0.02 19.37
C SER A 112 11.85 -1.09 19.72
N SER A 113 12.12 -1.82 20.81
CA SER A 113 11.23 -2.86 21.35
C SER A 113 9.85 -2.32 21.75
N ASP A 114 9.79 -1.04 22.13
CA ASP A 114 8.55 -0.40 22.57
C ASP A 114 7.52 -0.32 21.43
N ASP A 115 7.99 -0.22 20.18
CA ASP A 115 7.13 -0.17 18.99
C ASP A 115 6.27 -1.43 18.82
N LEU A 116 6.72 -2.57 19.35
CA LEU A 116 6.02 -3.86 19.32
C LEU A 116 5.34 -4.22 20.65
N SER A 117 5.42 -3.37 21.67
CA SER A 117 4.93 -3.69 23.04
C SER A 117 3.46 -4.07 23.08
N ALA A 118 2.62 -3.42 22.27
CA ALA A 118 1.18 -3.68 22.17
C ALA A 118 0.81 -4.92 21.32
N LEU A 119 1.76 -5.47 20.54
CA LEU A 119 1.53 -6.65 19.71
C LEU A 119 1.34 -7.90 20.56
N THR A 120 0.22 -8.58 20.42
CA THR A 120 -0.09 -9.83 21.13
C THR A 120 -0.58 -10.93 20.20
N LEU A 121 -0.23 -12.17 20.52
CA LEU A 121 -0.74 -13.37 19.87
C LEU A 121 -2.15 -13.71 20.39
N ASP A 122 -3.01 -14.22 19.52
CA ASP A 122 -4.27 -14.84 19.95
C ASP A 122 -4.02 -16.25 20.48
N SER A 123 -4.97 -16.78 21.29
CA SER A 123 -4.85 -18.13 21.86
C SER A 123 -4.62 -19.21 20.80
N GLN A 124 -5.32 -19.12 19.66
CA GLN A 124 -5.16 -20.07 18.55
C GLN A 124 -3.76 -20.04 17.93
N ASP A 125 -3.10 -18.87 17.92
CA ASP A 125 -1.73 -18.73 17.41
C ASP A 125 -0.73 -19.29 18.43
N VAL A 126 -0.96 -19.03 19.72
CA VAL A 126 -0.17 -19.65 20.80
C VAL A 126 -0.24 -21.17 20.75
N ASP A 127 -1.43 -21.72 20.54
CA ASP A 127 -1.62 -23.18 20.43
C ASP A 127 -0.96 -23.75 19.15
N ALA A 128 -1.03 -23.04 18.03
CA ALA A 128 -0.32 -23.39 16.82
C ALA A 128 1.20 -23.41 17.06
N LEU A 129 1.75 -22.42 17.76
CA LEU A 129 3.18 -22.32 18.08
C LEU A 129 3.69 -23.45 18.97
N ARG A 130 2.85 -24.01 19.87
CA ARG A 130 3.20 -25.19 20.68
C ARG A 130 3.49 -26.43 19.84
N GLN A 131 2.86 -26.54 18.68
CA GLN A 131 2.93 -27.68 17.79
C GLN A 131 3.83 -27.44 16.58
N CYS A 132 4.37 -26.21 16.42
CA CYS A 132 5.18 -25.84 15.28
C CYS A 132 6.45 -26.64 15.15
N LYS A 133 6.69 -27.14 13.93
CA LYS A 133 7.92 -27.73 13.46
C LYS A 133 8.29 -27.08 12.12
N ILE A 134 9.56 -27.12 11.77
CA ILE A 134 10.03 -26.69 10.45
C ILE A 134 9.33 -27.55 9.40
N GLY A 135 8.72 -26.93 8.40
CA GLY A 135 7.92 -27.60 7.36
C GLY A 135 6.47 -27.91 7.76
N SER A 136 6.10 -27.72 9.02
CA SER A 136 4.73 -27.97 9.51
C SER A 136 4.38 -27.03 10.66
N CYS A 137 3.84 -25.87 10.34
CA CYS A 137 3.42 -24.86 11.32
C CYS A 137 2.11 -24.20 10.91
N GLY A 138 1.24 -23.94 11.88
CA GLY A 138 -0.02 -23.22 11.67
C GLY A 138 0.12 -21.70 11.53
N MET A 139 1.35 -21.20 11.61
CA MET A 139 1.72 -19.80 11.41
C MET A 139 2.92 -19.69 10.49
N LYS A 140 2.95 -18.62 9.70
CA LYS A 140 4.13 -18.19 8.96
C LYS A 140 5.02 -17.38 9.91
N ILE A 141 6.13 -17.94 10.31
CA ILE A 141 7.07 -17.32 11.26
C ILE A 141 8.52 -17.58 10.84
N PRO A 142 9.47 -16.74 11.27
CA PRO A 142 10.88 -17.01 11.10
C PRO A 142 11.27 -18.37 11.72
N ILE A 143 12.17 -19.07 11.06
CA ILE A 143 12.68 -20.37 11.58
C ILE A 143 13.28 -20.22 12.99
N THR A 144 13.87 -19.06 13.28
CA THR A 144 14.45 -18.71 14.57
C THR A 144 13.42 -18.71 15.69
N VAL A 145 12.17 -18.30 15.42
CA VAL A 145 11.07 -18.39 16.39
C VAL A 145 10.80 -19.85 16.77
N ILE A 146 10.71 -20.76 15.78
CA ILE A 146 10.49 -22.19 16.03
C ILE A 146 11.63 -22.75 16.88
N GLN A 147 12.87 -22.44 16.52
CA GLN A 147 14.05 -22.92 17.24
C GLN A 147 14.14 -22.39 18.66
N ARG A 148 13.82 -21.10 18.88
CA ARG A 148 13.80 -20.48 20.22
C ARG A 148 12.72 -21.08 21.11
N LEU A 149 11.53 -21.31 20.56
CA LEU A 149 10.41 -21.90 21.31
C LEU A 149 10.59 -23.39 21.62
N ALA A 150 11.33 -24.12 20.80
CA ALA A 150 11.67 -25.53 21.03
C ALA A 150 12.67 -25.74 22.19
N ARG A 151 13.46 -24.72 22.57
CA ARG A 151 14.39 -24.78 23.70
C ARG A 151 13.64 -24.72 25.03
N PRO A 152 14.16 -25.31 26.13
CA PRO A 152 13.60 -25.09 27.47
C PRO A 152 13.55 -23.60 27.84
N PRO A 153 12.55 -23.15 28.63
CA PRO A 153 12.48 -21.76 29.08
C PRO A 153 13.67 -21.45 29.98
N GLN A 154 14.25 -20.26 29.81
CA GLN A 154 15.35 -19.77 30.66
C GLN A 154 14.84 -19.43 32.06
N VAL A 155 13.56 -19.02 32.16
CA VAL A 155 12.85 -18.76 33.43
C VAL A 155 11.82 -19.86 33.61
N PRO A 156 11.98 -20.78 34.56
CA PRO A 156 11.11 -21.94 34.75
C PRO A 156 9.62 -21.59 34.94
N GLU A 157 9.31 -20.48 35.59
CA GLU A 157 7.94 -20.03 35.89
C GLU A 157 7.27 -19.22 34.76
N GLN A 158 8.00 -18.90 33.69
CA GLN A 158 7.46 -18.12 32.59
C GLN A 158 6.42 -18.95 31.80
N SER A 159 5.20 -18.46 31.70
CA SER A 159 4.18 -19.11 30.88
C SER A 159 4.57 -19.15 29.40
N PHE A 160 4.14 -20.21 28.70
CA PHE A 160 4.41 -20.32 27.25
C PHE A 160 3.82 -19.14 26.45
N VAL A 161 2.68 -18.60 26.88
CA VAL A 161 2.03 -17.43 26.25
C VAL A 161 2.94 -16.21 26.32
N THR A 162 3.46 -15.91 27.51
CA THR A 162 4.37 -14.76 27.73
C THR A 162 5.62 -14.93 26.90
N ARG A 163 6.19 -16.13 26.89
CA ARG A 163 7.39 -16.46 26.15
C ARG A 163 7.18 -16.36 24.63
N ALA A 164 6.07 -16.90 24.10
CA ALA A 164 5.76 -16.85 22.68
C ALA A 164 5.62 -15.41 22.18
N ASN A 165 4.93 -14.55 22.95
CA ASN A 165 4.81 -13.12 22.63
C ASN A 165 6.18 -12.41 22.64
N SER A 166 7.01 -12.66 23.66
CA SER A 166 8.35 -12.05 23.75
C SER A 166 9.23 -12.51 22.58
N VAL A 167 9.30 -13.82 22.34
CA VAL A 167 10.13 -14.38 21.26
C VAL A 167 9.71 -13.85 19.90
N LEU A 168 8.40 -13.77 19.62
CA LEU A 168 7.92 -13.22 18.34
C LEU A 168 8.31 -11.75 18.16
N ARG A 169 8.12 -10.92 19.19
CA ARG A 169 8.47 -9.49 19.13
C ARG A 169 9.96 -9.29 18.92
N ASP A 170 10.79 -10.00 19.68
CA ASP A 170 12.25 -9.92 19.56
C ASP A 170 12.72 -10.30 18.15
N GLU A 171 12.18 -11.41 17.60
CA GLU A 171 12.57 -11.88 16.27
C GLU A 171 12.06 -10.95 15.16
N LEU A 172 10.85 -10.39 15.31
CA LEU A 172 10.36 -9.38 14.37
C LEU A 172 11.22 -8.12 14.41
N LEU A 173 11.63 -7.68 15.59
CA LEU A 173 12.50 -6.51 15.74
C LEU A 173 13.86 -6.75 15.06
N ASN A 174 14.50 -7.91 15.32
CA ASN A 174 15.75 -8.29 14.68
C ASN A 174 15.61 -8.37 13.16
N TYR A 175 14.53 -8.98 12.68
CA TYR A 175 14.23 -9.06 11.24
C TYR A 175 14.09 -7.68 10.60
N ILE A 176 13.36 -6.75 11.24
CA ILE A 176 13.17 -5.39 10.72
C ILE A 176 14.50 -4.64 10.66
N HIS A 177 15.34 -4.73 11.69
CA HIS A 177 16.67 -4.12 11.67
C HIS A 177 17.54 -4.66 10.54
N SER A 178 17.51 -5.97 10.32
CA SER A 178 18.27 -6.60 9.24
C SER A 178 17.73 -6.18 7.86
N TYR A 179 16.40 -6.20 7.68
CA TYR A 179 15.75 -5.72 6.45
C TYR A 179 16.09 -4.25 6.13
N LEU A 180 16.10 -3.37 7.12
CA LEU A 180 16.46 -1.96 6.92
C LEU A 180 17.93 -1.78 6.52
N SER A 181 18.80 -2.70 6.94
CA SER A 181 20.23 -2.66 6.63
C SER A 181 20.58 -3.29 5.28
N LEU A 182 19.92 -4.40 4.93
CA LEU A 182 20.26 -5.26 3.79
C LEU A 182 19.23 -5.21 2.65
N GLY A 183 18.06 -4.59 2.89
CA GLY A 183 16.99 -4.48 1.91
C GLY A 183 16.34 -5.83 1.58
N ASP A 184 15.94 -5.96 0.33
CA ASP A 184 15.19 -7.13 -0.16
C ASP A 184 15.96 -8.45 -0.10
N GLN A 185 17.28 -8.39 0.03
CA GLN A 185 18.12 -9.59 0.18
C GLN A 185 17.84 -10.33 1.49
N ASP A 186 17.37 -9.60 2.52
CA ASP A 186 17.05 -10.16 3.83
C ASP A 186 15.55 -10.34 4.07
N LEU A 187 14.73 -10.30 3.02
CA LEU A 187 13.33 -10.64 3.15
C LEU A 187 13.14 -12.08 3.61
N ILE A 188 12.21 -12.25 4.55
CA ILE A 188 11.98 -13.53 5.23
C ILE A 188 11.73 -14.70 4.26
N THR A 189 12.21 -15.87 4.63
CA THR A 189 11.81 -17.15 4.05
C THR A 189 10.88 -17.86 5.01
N TYR A 190 9.68 -18.18 4.57
CA TYR A 190 8.69 -18.95 5.34
C TYR A 190 8.96 -20.44 5.24
N HIS A 191 8.95 -21.11 6.40
CA HIS A 191 9.18 -22.55 6.54
C HIS A 191 8.00 -23.27 7.22
N ASP A 192 6.81 -22.71 7.08
CA ASP A 192 5.57 -23.24 7.63
C ASP A 192 5.06 -24.48 6.89
N LYS A 193 5.57 -24.76 5.68
CA LYS A 193 5.23 -25.91 4.84
C LYS A 193 6.50 -26.61 4.36
N ASP A 194 6.35 -27.82 3.80
CA ASP A 194 7.47 -28.62 3.26
C ASP A 194 8.31 -27.85 2.23
N LYS A 195 7.65 -27.00 1.42
CA LYS A 195 8.33 -26.14 0.45
C LYS A 195 8.44 -24.72 1.02
N PRO A 196 9.67 -24.23 1.22
CA PRO A 196 9.88 -22.87 1.69
C PRO A 196 9.36 -21.84 0.66
N VAL A 197 8.92 -20.69 1.16
CA VAL A 197 8.50 -19.56 0.34
C VAL A 197 9.46 -18.40 0.57
N PHE A 198 10.22 -18.05 -0.47
CA PHE A 198 11.17 -16.93 -0.47
C PHE A 198 10.44 -15.64 -0.80
N LEU A 199 10.23 -14.77 0.17
CA LEU A 199 9.45 -13.55 -0.01
C LEU A 199 10.10 -12.60 -1.05
N CYS A 200 11.43 -12.55 -1.10
CA CYS A 200 12.17 -11.78 -2.12
C CYS A 200 11.79 -12.20 -3.54
N GLU A 201 11.77 -13.51 -3.82
CA GLU A 201 11.38 -14.04 -5.13
C GLU A 201 9.92 -13.73 -5.46
N GLN A 202 9.03 -13.77 -4.45
CA GLN A 202 7.63 -13.43 -4.64
C GLN A 202 7.48 -11.99 -5.10
N PHE A 203 8.12 -11.02 -4.44
CA PHE A 203 8.05 -9.61 -4.82
C PHE A 203 8.72 -9.34 -6.17
N HIS A 204 9.89 -9.90 -6.41
CA HIS A 204 10.55 -9.78 -7.71
C HIS A 204 9.63 -10.23 -8.86
N SER A 205 9.04 -11.43 -8.72
CA SER A 205 8.11 -11.96 -9.71
C SER A 205 6.81 -11.14 -9.83
N MET A 206 6.31 -10.56 -8.74
CA MET A 206 5.12 -9.68 -8.78
C MET A 206 5.43 -8.38 -9.53
N LEU A 207 6.54 -7.73 -9.23
CA LEU A 207 6.96 -6.49 -9.89
C LEU A 207 7.24 -6.72 -11.37
N THR A 208 8.03 -7.74 -11.73
CA THR A 208 8.32 -8.09 -13.12
C THR A 208 7.06 -8.41 -13.93
N GLY A 209 6.08 -9.06 -13.29
CA GLY A 209 4.78 -9.37 -13.92
C GLY A 209 3.80 -8.19 -13.97
N TRP A 210 4.19 -7.00 -13.50
CA TRP A 210 3.33 -5.81 -13.46
C TRP A 210 3.77 -4.79 -14.52
N SER A 211 3.65 -5.16 -15.79
CA SER A 211 4.17 -4.39 -16.94
C SER A 211 3.67 -2.94 -16.97
N ASN A 212 2.38 -2.71 -16.77
CA ASN A 212 1.82 -1.36 -16.78
C ASN A 212 2.34 -0.47 -15.65
N LEU A 213 2.75 -1.01 -14.49
CA LEU A 213 3.39 -0.22 -13.45
C LEU A 213 4.77 0.27 -13.90
N HIS A 214 5.56 -0.59 -14.56
CA HIS A 214 6.87 -0.21 -15.12
C HIS A 214 6.77 0.87 -16.20
N GLU A 215 5.72 0.80 -17.04
CA GLU A 215 5.48 1.82 -18.06
C GLU A 215 5.09 3.17 -17.47
N LEU A 216 4.28 3.16 -16.39
CA LEU A 216 3.74 4.36 -15.75
C LEU A 216 4.71 5.05 -14.81
N ALA A 217 5.54 4.28 -14.11
CA ALA A 217 6.41 4.78 -13.06
C ALA A 217 7.74 3.98 -12.96
N PRO A 218 8.61 4.03 -13.99
CA PRO A 218 9.85 3.25 -14.00
C PRO A 218 10.77 3.57 -12.84
N GLU A 219 10.97 4.86 -12.52
CA GLU A 219 11.81 5.30 -11.40
C GLU A 219 11.28 4.81 -10.04
N PHE A 220 9.96 4.77 -9.88
CA PHE A 220 9.33 4.23 -8.69
C PHE A 220 9.55 2.71 -8.57
N CYS A 221 9.46 1.98 -9.68
CA CYS A 221 9.77 0.54 -9.72
C CYS A 221 11.23 0.28 -9.33
N ASP A 222 12.17 1.11 -9.80
CA ASP A 222 13.57 1.02 -9.42
C ASP A 222 13.77 1.22 -7.91
N VAL A 223 13.06 2.16 -7.30
CA VAL A 223 13.07 2.36 -5.84
C VAL A 223 12.57 1.10 -5.12
N LEU A 224 11.46 0.53 -5.58
CA LEU A 224 10.86 -0.66 -4.95
C LEU A 224 11.74 -1.91 -5.03
N THR A 225 12.58 -2.03 -6.05
CA THR A 225 13.49 -3.17 -6.23
C THR A 225 14.80 -3.04 -5.45
N ARG A 226 15.18 -1.82 -5.06
CA ARG A 226 16.41 -1.59 -4.28
C ARG A 226 16.24 -1.81 -2.78
N GLY A 227 14.98 -1.87 -2.29
CA GLY A 227 14.67 -1.90 -0.86
C GLY A 227 14.81 -0.52 -0.19
N PRO A 228 14.85 -0.45 1.16
CA PRO A 228 14.92 0.79 1.91
C PRO A 228 16.06 1.70 1.46
N GLN A 229 15.79 2.98 1.29
CA GLN A 229 16.72 3.97 0.75
C GLN A 229 17.05 5.05 1.77
N GLN A 230 18.12 5.79 1.51
CA GLN A 230 18.39 7.03 2.24
C GLN A 230 17.30 8.07 1.92
N PRO A 231 16.90 8.91 2.89
CA PRO A 231 15.90 9.94 2.67
C PRO A 231 16.29 10.88 1.53
N LEU A 232 15.38 11.08 0.57
CA LEU A 232 15.50 12.03 -0.53
C LEU A 232 14.29 12.98 -0.46
N PRO A 233 14.40 14.22 -0.97
CA PRO A 233 13.30 15.19 -0.89
C PRO A 233 11.97 14.72 -1.50
N PHE A 234 12.03 13.79 -2.45
CA PHE A 234 10.87 13.22 -3.15
C PHE A 234 10.51 11.81 -2.66
N LEU A 235 11.27 11.25 -1.72
CA LEU A 235 11.12 9.89 -1.20
C LEU A 235 10.97 9.93 0.32
N GLU A 236 9.93 9.30 0.81
CA GLU A 236 9.65 9.14 2.24
C GLU A 236 9.29 7.68 2.51
N GLU A 237 9.82 7.12 3.58
CA GLU A 237 9.59 5.72 3.94
C GLU A 237 9.26 5.60 5.43
N PHE A 238 8.38 4.68 5.77
CA PHE A 238 8.11 4.29 7.15
C PHE A 238 7.60 2.84 7.22
N LEU A 239 7.67 2.26 8.41
CA LEU A 239 7.10 0.95 8.70
C LEU A 239 5.95 1.06 9.68
N TYR A 240 5.00 0.13 9.55
CA TYR A 240 3.99 -0.11 10.57
C TYR A 240 3.71 -1.61 10.67
N TRP A 241 3.19 -2.03 11.80
CA TRP A 241 2.63 -3.36 11.97
C TRP A 241 1.14 -3.27 12.24
N SER A 242 0.40 -4.31 11.88
CA SER A 242 -1.02 -4.41 12.17
C SER A 242 -1.43 -5.85 12.42
N LYS A 243 -2.52 -6.03 13.17
CA LYS A 243 -3.22 -7.29 13.36
C LYS A 243 -4.64 -7.11 12.83
N GLU A 244 -4.93 -7.75 11.69
CA GLU A 244 -6.15 -7.51 10.94
C GLU A 244 -6.95 -8.80 10.73
N SER A 245 -8.29 -8.70 10.79
CA SER A 245 -9.22 -9.82 10.56
C SER A 245 -9.87 -9.68 9.19
N PHE A 246 -9.69 -10.71 8.34
CA PHE A 246 -10.28 -10.79 7.00
C PHE A 246 -11.36 -11.87 6.90
N GLY A 247 -12.09 -12.12 8.00
CA GLY A 247 -13.09 -13.20 8.09
C GLY A 247 -12.51 -14.61 8.37
N LEU A 248 -11.19 -14.68 8.58
CA LEU A 248 -10.42 -15.86 8.98
C LEU A 248 -9.66 -15.55 10.28
N LYS A 249 -8.63 -16.35 10.62
CA LYS A 249 -7.70 -15.98 11.70
C LYS A 249 -7.11 -14.60 11.47
N PRO A 250 -6.92 -13.78 12.51
CA PRO A 250 -6.26 -12.50 12.37
C PRO A 250 -4.84 -12.67 11.84
N VAL A 251 -4.43 -11.76 10.98
CA VAL A 251 -3.09 -11.73 10.40
C VAL A 251 -2.29 -10.64 11.07
N ILE A 252 -1.18 -10.99 11.68
CA ILE A 252 -0.14 -10.04 12.07
C ILE A 252 0.72 -9.78 10.85
N SER A 253 0.90 -8.51 10.48
CA SER A 253 1.74 -8.12 9.36
C SER A 253 2.66 -6.96 9.71
N VAL A 254 3.80 -6.90 9.04
CA VAL A 254 4.68 -5.73 9.00
C VAL A 254 4.70 -5.22 7.57
N THR A 255 4.45 -3.93 7.41
CA THR A 255 4.36 -3.28 6.10
C THR A 255 5.36 -2.14 6.00
N HIS A 256 6.17 -2.16 4.96
CA HIS A 256 7.02 -1.06 4.55
C HIS A 256 6.27 -0.19 3.56
N VAL A 257 6.14 1.09 3.88
CA VAL A 257 5.50 2.11 3.04
C VAL A 257 6.58 2.96 2.41
N THR A 258 6.49 3.12 1.10
CA THR A 258 7.34 4.00 0.29
C THR A 258 6.45 5.05 -0.39
N ILE A 259 6.68 6.34 -0.14
CA ILE A 259 5.96 7.46 -0.74
C ILE A 259 6.90 8.17 -1.70
N PHE A 260 6.62 8.11 -3.00
CA PHE A 260 7.40 8.70 -4.07
C PHE A 260 6.63 9.85 -4.71
N ARG A 261 7.15 11.07 -4.60
CA ARG A 261 6.47 12.30 -5.01
C ARG A 261 6.99 12.79 -6.35
N LEU A 262 6.06 12.97 -7.29
CA LEU A 262 6.28 13.58 -8.59
C LEU A 262 5.42 14.85 -8.75
N PRO A 263 5.74 15.74 -9.68
CA PRO A 263 4.85 16.84 -10.05
C PRO A 263 3.47 16.31 -10.46
N GLY A 264 2.42 16.78 -9.78
CA GLY A 264 1.03 16.36 -10.06
C GLY A 264 0.63 14.98 -9.56
N GLN A 265 1.56 14.11 -9.18
CA GLN A 265 1.30 12.72 -8.77
C GLN A 265 2.09 12.33 -7.51
N THR A 266 1.55 11.39 -6.75
CA THR A 266 2.28 10.70 -5.67
C THR A 266 2.00 9.21 -5.78
N TRP A 267 3.04 8.43 -5.86
CA TRP A 267 3.00 6.98 -5.87
C TRP A 267 3.34 6.46 -4.48
N ILE A 268 2.52 5.55 -3.97
CA ILE A 268 2.73 4.96 -2.65
C ILE A 268 2.71 3.44 -2.80
N ALA A 269 3.77 2.79 -2.36
CA ALA A 269 3.79 1.34 -2.20
C ALA A 269 3.57 0.98 -0.74
N SER A 270 2.76 -0.04 -0.51
CA SER A 270 2.64 -0.73 0.78
C SER A 270 3.06 -2.18 0.58
N LYS A 271 4.31 -2.48 0.91
CA LYS A 271 4.97 -3.77 0.74
C LYS A 271 4.90 -4.54 2.05
N GLN A 272 4.12 -5.63 2.09
CA GLN A 272 3.97 -6.45 3.29
C GLN A 272 5.19 -7.35 3.46
N ILE A 273 6.18 -6.90 4.22
CA ILE A 273 7.45 -7.63 4.43
C ILE A 273 7.33 -8.81 5.40
N TYR A 274 6.21 -8.91 6.13
CA TYR A 274 5.88 -10.06 6.98
C TYR A 274 4.37 -10.26 7.05
N ALA A 275 3.92 -11.50 7.06
CA ALA A 275 2.54 -11.89 7.36
C ALA A 275 2.51 -13.23 8.12
N SER A 276 1.73 -13.30 9.20
CA SER A 276 1.65 -14.51 10.04
C SER A 276 0.79 -15.64 9.46
N HIS A 277 -0.09 -15.33 8.49
CA HIS A 277 -1.02 -16.30 7.89
C HIS A 277 -1.32 -15.94 6.43
N TYR A 278 -1.70 -16.93 5.64
CA TYR A 278 -2.33 -16.89 4.31
C TYR A 278 -1.52 -16.21 3.21
N PHE A 279 -0.84 -15.10 3.47
CA PHE A 279 -0.15 -14.33 2.45
C PHE A 279 1.28 -14.85 2.25
N ASP A 280 1.57 -15.27 1.01
CA ASP A 280 2.94 -15.52 0.58
C ASP A 280 3.64 -14.20 0.22
N ALA A 281 2.89 -13.22 -0.32
CA ALA A 281 3.31 -11.83 -0.53
C ALA A 281 2.08 -10.93 -0.75
N SER A 282 2.17 -9.67 -0.39
CA SER A 282 1.18 -8.64 -0.73
C SER A 282 1.86 -7.30 -1.00
N LEU A 283 1.51 -6.70 -2.14
CA LEU A 283 1.98 -5.38 -2.56
C LEU A 283 0.79 -4.54 -3.01
N ALA A 284 0.58 -3.42 -2.36
CA ALA A 284 -0.40 -2.44 -2.78
C ALA A 284 0.29 -1.20 -3.35
N ILE A 285 -0.24 -0.70 -4.45
CA ILE A 285 0.16 0.58 -5.05
C ILE A 285 -1.02 1.53 -4.96
N THR A 286 -0.77 2.72 -4.41
CA THR A 286 -1.71 3.83 -4.41
C THR A 286 -1.14 4.94 -5.27
N LEU A 287 -1.90 5.38 -6.26
CA LEU A 287 -1.62 6.59 -7.04
C LEU A 287 -2.57 7.68 -6.59
N VAL A 288 -2.01 8.80 -6.17
CA VAL A 288 -2.72 10.03 -5.84
C VAL A 288 -2.37 11.05 -6.91
N ALA A 289 -3.28 11.32 -7.82
CA ALA A 289 -3.09 12.25 -8.93
C ALA A 289 -3.96 13.49 -8.73
N ASN A 290 -3.42 14.67 -8.98
CA ASN A 290 -4.22 15.90 -8.98
C ASN A 290 -5.34 15.78 -10.03
N ASP A 291 -6.54 16.21 -9.66
CA ASP A 291 -7.63 16.36 -10.60
C ASP A 291 -7.34 17.57 -11.50
N PRO A 292 -7.14 17.35 -12.78
CA PRO A 292 -6.78 18.43 -13.67
C PRO A 292 -7.96 19.36 -14.02
N ALA A 293 -9.19 18.92 -13.76
CA ALA A 293 -10.36 19.77 -13.86
C ALA A 293 -10.52 20.76 -12.68
N ASP A 294 -9.71 20.57 -11.63
CA ASP A 294 -9.67 21.46 -10.46
C ASP A 294 -8.33 22.18 -10.32
N PRO A 295 -8.15 23.38 -10.93
CA PRO A 295 -6.93 24.17 -10.80
C PRO A 295 -6.61 24.63 -9.38
N SER A 296 -7.61 24.59 -8.46
CA SER A 296 -7.41 24.96 -7.05
C SER A 296 -6.63 23.88 -6.28
N GLY A 297 -6.53 22.65 -6.82
CA GLY A 297 -5.83 21.54 -6.21
C GLY A 297 -6.55 20.93 -5.00
N ASN A 298 -7.86 21.17 -4.87
CA ASN A 298 -8.70 20.64 -3.80
C ASN A 298 -9.44 19.35 -4.20
N SER A 299 -9.13 18.80 -5.38
CA SER A 299 -9.65 17.52 -5.87
C SER A 299 -8.52 16.65 -6.37
N ILE A 300 -8.60 15.35 -6.06
CA ILE A 300 -7.66 14.33 -6.51
C ILE A 300 -8.39 13.11 -7.06
N TYR A 301 -7.70 12.36 -7.93
CA TYR A 301 -8.04 10.97 -8.22
C TYR A 301 -7.17 10.05 -7.36
N LEU A 302 -7.83 9.14 -6.67
CA LEU A 302 -7.20 8.11 -5.84
C LEU A 302 -7.40 6.77 -6.51
N ALA A 303 -6.32 6.15 -7.00
CA ALA A 303 -6.32 4.78 -7.50
C ALA A 303 -5.54 3.90 -6.54
N TYR A 304 -6.15 2.81 -6.11
CA TYR A 304 -5.54 1.80 -5.25
C TYR A 304 -5.60 0.45 -5.95
N VAL A 305 -4.46 -0.22 -6.07
CA VAL A 305 -4.36 -1.58 -6.60
C VAL A 305 -3.59 -2.44 -5.62
N ASN A 306 -4.20 -3.53 -5.17
CA ASN A 306 -3.54 -4.53 -4.35
C ASN A 306 -3.38 -5.82 -5.14
N ARG A 307 -2.17 -6.39 -5.12
CA ARG A 307 -1.85 -7.72 -5.57
C ARG A 307 -1.39 -8.56 -4.38
N SER A 308 -2.00 -9.72 -4.20
CA SER A 308 -1.68 -10.61 -3.08
C SER A 308 -1.58 -12.06 -3.55
N ARG A 309 -0.49 -12.73 -3.18
CA ARG A 309 -0.32 -14.17 -3.34
C ARG A 309 -0.78 -14.86 -2.07
N ILE A 310 -1.73 -15.75 -2.23
CA ILE A 310 -2.44 -16.38 -1.11
C ILE A 310 -2.26 -17.88 -1.22
N ASP A 311 -1.77 -18.49 -0.15
CA ASP A 311 -1.49 -19.92 -0.11
C ASP A 311 -2.75 -20.80 -0.21
N LEU A 312 -3.90 -20.31 0.26
CA LEU A 312 -5.20 -20.99 0.16
C LEU A 312 -5.68 -21.20 -1.28
N LEU A 313 -5.15 -20.46 -2.24
CA LEU A 313 -5.51 -20.57 -3.66
C LEU A 313 -4.76 -21.68 -4.41
N GLY A 314 -3.94 -22.47 -3.71
CA GLY A 314 -3.15 -23.56 -4.31
C GLY A 314 -3.78 -24.94 -4.24
N GLY A 315 -4.95 -25.13 -3.61
CA GLY A 315 -5.57 -26.42 -3.37
C GLY A 315 -6.54 -26.88 -4.50
N ALA A 316 -7.09 -28.11 -4.35
CA ALA A 316 -8.02 -28.72 -5.31
C ALA A 316 -9.31 -27.89 -5.53
N PHE A 317 -9.69 -27.05 -4.57
CA PHE A 317 -10.87 -26.18 -4.63
C PHE A 317 -10.54 -24.73 -5.03
N ALA A 318 -9.33 -24.46 -5.52
CA ALA A 318 -8.85 -23.12 -5.84
C ALA A 318 -9.79 -22.35 -6.80
N GLY A 319 -10.40 -23.01 -7.76
CA GLY A 319 -11.34 -22.40 -8.70
C GLY A 319 -12.63 -21.89 -8.03
N PHE A 320 -13.22 -22.70 -7.16
CA PHE A 320 -14.42 -22.32 -6.40
C PHE A 320 -14.13 -21.20 -5.40
N VAL A 321 -13.02 -21.33 -4.64
CA VAL A 321 -12.56 -20.29 -3.71
C VAL A 321 -12.32 -18.99 -4.44
N ARG A 322 -11.68 -19.02 -5.62
CA ARG A 322 -11.42 -17.81 -6.44
C ARG A 322 -12.72 -17.13 -6.88
N HIS A 323 -13.70 -17.88 -7.33
CA HIS A 323 -14.99 -17.32 -7.75
C HIS A 323 -15.73 -16.67 -6.58
N MET A 324 -15.80 -17.33 -5.43
CA MET A 324 -16.45 -16.79 -4.22
C MET A 324 -15.71 -15.59 -3.64
N VAL A 325 -14.38 -15.61 -3.67
CA VAL A 325 -13.52 -14.52 -3.18
C VAL A 325 -13.62 -13.29 -4.08
N ARG A 326 -13.79 -13.48 -5.42
CA ARG A 326 -13.81 -12.37 -6.40
C ARG A 326 -14.90 -11.33 -6.07
N GLY A 327 -16.15 -11.72 -5.92
CA GLY A 327 -17.24 -10.80 -5.58
C GLY A 327 -17.05 -10.11 -4.23
N ARG A 328 -16.60 -10.88 -3.21
CA ARG A 328 -16.33 -10.33 -1.87
C ARG A 328 -15.18 -9.33 -1.86
N LEU A 329 -14.14 -9.54 -2.68
CA LEU A 329 -13.02 -8.60 -2.81
C LEU A 329 -13.44 -7.30 -3.46
N GLU A 330 -14.25 -7.36 -4.52
CA GLU A 330 -14.75 -6.19 -5.21
C GLU A 330 -15.67 -5.34 -4.31
N ASP A 331 -16.66 -5.98 -3.67
CA ASP A 331 -17.57 -5.30 -2.74
C ASP A 331 -16.82 -4.75 -1.51
N GLY A 332 -15.90 -5.51 -0.97
CA GLY A 332 -15.06 -5.09 0.14
C GLY A 332 -14.19 -3.89 -0.24
N MET A 333 -13.57 -3.90 -1.42
CA MET A 333 -12.77 -2.78 -1.94
C MET A 333 -13.63 -1.53 -2.11
N ARG A 334 -14.79 -1.65 -2.77
CA ARG A 334 -15.73 -0.55 -2.98
C ARG A 334 -16.15 0.08 -1.66
N LYS A 335 -16.55 -0.74 -0.69
CA LYS A 335 -16.97 -0.27 0.64
C LYS A 335 -15.83 0.42 1.39
N ASN A 336 -14.64 -0.19 1.41
CA ASN A 336 -13.48 0.38 2.09
C ASN A 336 -13.05 1.71 1.48
N LEU A 337 -13.02 1.78 0.15
CA LEU A 337 -12.64 3.02 -0.54
C LEU A 337 -13.69 4.10 -0.32
N GLN A 338 -14.99 3.77 -0.35
CA GLN A 338 -16.06 4.72 -0.06
C GLN A 338 -15.98 5.28 1.37
N GLN A 339 -15.70 4.43 2.35
CA GLN A 339 -15.46 4.88 3.73
C GLN A 339 -14.21 5.76 3.85
N THR A 340 -13.16 5.45 3.10
CA THR A 340 -11.94 6.25 3.05
C THR A 340 -12.20 7.63 2.46
N VAL A 341 -12.92 7.71 1.33
CA VAL A 341 -13.35 8.97 0.72
C VAL A 341 -14.12 9.82 1.72
N THR A 342 -15.17 9.27 2.33
CA THR A 342 -16.01 10.00 3.30
C THR A 342 -15.18 10.54 4.46
N ARG A 343 -14.23 9.76 5.00
CA ARG A 343 -13.36 10.19 6.10
C ARG A 343 -12.41 11.31 5.67
N LEU A 344 -11.79 11.18 4.50
CA LEU A 344 -10.90 12.19 3.96
C LEU A 344 -11.61 13.52 3.73
N GLU A 345 -12.76 13.48 3.09
CA GLU A 345 -13.58 14.69 2.83
C GLU A 345 -14.08 15.32 4.13
N SER A 346 -14.40 14.52 5.15
CA SER A 346 -14.76 15.02 6.47
C SER A 346 -13.59 15.66 7.21
N ALA A 347 -12.37 15.13 7.05
CA ALA A 347 -11.18 15.62 7.74
C ALA A 347 -10.52 16.81 7.04
N CYS A 348 -10.60 16.85 5.70
CA CYS A 348 -9.85 17.77 4.85
C CYS A 348 -10.74 18.69 4.00
N GLY A 349 -12.04 18.43 3.93
CA GLY A 349 -12.96 19.24 3.14
C GLY A 349 -13.05 20.67 3.68
N PRO A 350 -13.47 21.64 2.84
CA PRO A 350 -13.72 22.99 3.31
C PRO A 350 -14.75 22.93 4.46
N ALA A 351 -14.41 23.56 5.59
CA ALA A 351 -15.33 23.64 6.74
C ALA A 351 -16.70 24.09 6.24
N LEU A 352 -17.69 23.18 6.28
CA LEU A 352 -19.06 23.53 5.96
C LEU A 352 -19.44 24.68 6.87
N ASN A 353 -19.66 25.86 6.30
CA ASN A 353 -20.11 27.02 7.03
C ASN A 353 -21.38 26.64 7.78
N VAL A 354 -21.31 26.53 9.10
CA VAL A 354 -22.41 26.20 10.02
C VAL A 354 -23.41 27.33 10.11
N SER A 355 -23.37 28.34 9.21
CA SER A 355 -24.24 29.52 9.22
C SER A 355 -25.57 29.38 8.50
N GLU A 356 -25.90 28.23 7.87
CA GLU A 356 -27.17 28.06 7.15
C GLU A 356 -28.21 27.15 7.84
N ARG A 357 -28.07 26.90 9.15
CA ARG A 357 -29.15 26.31 9.95
C ARG A 357 -29.52 27.22 11.12
N ARG A 358 -30.22 28.30 10.78
CA ARG A 358 -31.09 29.00 11.73
C ARG A 358 -32.38 29.38 11.02
#